data_c560fdeb0c3105f22f2eb08039c4de90
#
_entry.id   c560fdeb0c3105f22f2eb08039c4de90
#
_cell.length_a   1.000
_cell.length_b   1.000
_cell.length_c   1.000
_cell.angle_alpha   90.00
_cell.angle_beta   90.00
_cell.angle_gamma   90.00
#
_symmetry.space_group_name_H-M   'P 1'
#
loop_
_entity.id
_entity.type
_entity.pdbx_description
1 polymer ?
#
loop_
_entity_poly.entity_id
_entity_poly.type
_entity_poly.pdbx_seq_one_letter_code
_entity_poly.pdbx_strand_id
1 'polypeptide(L)'
;MSQPRLGLALGSGSARGWVHIGIIRALLEHGLVPAVVSGSSVGALVAAAYASNKLDALESWVRTLTQGDVWRLVDTTFRGGVMNGTRLMTTIEEQMENPPIQDLEIAFAAVATDLYTGEEIWLQQGRVMEAVRASSGLPGLFTPYWYQDRWLIDGGVVNPVPVSPCRAMGADIVIAVDLSRPATRAAQRERQHSSTRAADASHEDSKAAGNIEHGNAILSRWSGMLDGLVESFRTRRSEPGLIEVMSSAVGIMQDRITRNRLATDPPDLVLRPDLADFQLMDFHRAAEAID
;
A
#
# COMPACT_ATOMS: atom_id res chain seq x y z
N MET A 1 -16.40 -29.68 -21.93
CA MET A 1 -16.00 -28.27 -21.89
C MET A 1 -15.05 -28.13 -20.71
N SER A 2 -13.85 -27.60 -20.89
CA SER A 2 -12.94 -27.29 -19.79
C SER A 2 -13.61 -26.22 -18.88
N GLN A 3 -13.40 -26.31 -17.59
CA GLN A 3 -13.86 -25.24 -16.70
C GLN A 3 -13.16 -23.91 -17.05
N PRO A 4 -13.86 -22.76 -16.99
CA PRO A 4 -13.25 -21.47 -17.29
C PRO A 4 -12.12 -21.19 -16.28
N ARG A 5 -11.00 -20.69 -16.79
CA ARG A 5 -9.84 -20.34 -15.96
C ARG A 5 -10.06 -19.01 -15.28
N LEU A 6 -10.13 -19.05 -13.96
CA LEU A 6 -10.27 -17.84 -13.14
C LEU A 6 -8.92 -17.13 -13.00
N GLY A 7 -8.89 -15.86 -13.33
CA GLY A 7 -7.78 -14.93 -13.09
C GLY A 7 -8.08 -13.99 -11.94
N LEU A 8 -7.05 -13.63 -11.15
CA LEU A 8 -7.15 -12.69 -10.06
C LEU A 8 -6.09 -11.60 -10.21
N ALA A 9 -6.54 -10.37 -10.43
CA ALA A 9 -5.68 -9.19 -10.56
C ALA A 9 -5.64 -8.42 -9.24
N LEU A 10 -4.51 -8.44 -8.54
CA LEU A 10 -4.30 -7.85 -7.22
C LEU A 10 -3.65 -6.47 -7.33
N GLY A 11 -4.41 -5.45 -6.92
CA GLY A 11 -3.97 -4.07 -7.04
C GLY A 11 -2.88 -3.66 -6.04
N SER A 12 -2.18 -2.57 -6.39
CA SER A 12 -1.26 -1.89 -5.48
C SER A 12 -2.02 -1.19 -4.34
N GLY A 13 -1.37 -0.99 -3.19
CA GLY A 13 -2.05 -0.36 -2.05
C GLY A 13 -1.24 -0.26 -0.77
N SER A 14 0.06 -0.61 -0.80
CA SER A 14 0.93 -0.65 0.39
C SER A 14 0.30 -1.51 1.50
N ALA A 15 0.26 -1.08 2.78
CA ALA A 15 -0.28 -1.85 3.89
C ALA A 15 -1.73 -2.32 3.71
N ARG A 16 -2.55 -1.61 2.93
CA ARG A 16 -3.92 -2.04 2.59
C ARG A 16 -3.96 -3.35 1.80
N GLY A 17 -2.85 -3.72 1.17
CA GLY A 17 -2.76 -4.94 0.37
C GLY A 17 -2.89 -6.24 1.16
N TRP A 18 -2.80 -6.20 2.49
CA TRP A 18 -3.07 -7.40 3.29
C TRP A 18 -4.49 -7.92 3.14
N VAL A 19 -5.45 -7.09 2.76
CA VAL A 19 -6.82 -7.52 2.42
C VAL A 19 -6.86 -8.53 1.25
N HIS A 20 -5.88 -8.53 0.37
CA HIS A 20 -5.79 -9.52 -0.70
C HIS A 20 -5.74 -10.94 -0.17
N ILE A 21 -5.11 -11.15 1.00
CA ILE A 21 -5.05 -12.47 1.66
C ILE A 21 -6.46 -12.92 2.04
N GLY A 22 -7.24 -12.06 2.71
CA GLY A 22 -8.62 -12.35 3.09
C GLY A 22 -9.52 -12.62 1.87
N ILE A 23 -9.37 -11.82 0.81
CA ILE A 23 -10.13 -12.03 -0.44
C ILE A 23 -9.78 -13.39 -1.07
N ILE A 24 -8.49 -13.77 -1.13
CA ILE A 24 -8.11 -15.10 -1.66
C ILE A 24 -8.72 -16.20 -0.79
N ARG A 25 -8.68 -16.07 0.55
CA ARG A 25 -9.31 -17.04 1.46
C ARG A 25 -10.80 -17.19 1.19
N ALA A 26 -11.52 -16.06 1.11
CA ALA A 26 -12.96 -16.09 0.82
C ALA A 26 -13.27 -16.74 -0.54
N LEU A 27 -12.47 -16.46 -1.58
CA LEU A 27 -12.63 -17.11 -2.89
C LEU A 27 -12.45 -18.63 -2.77
N LEU A 28 -11.40 -19.09 -2.10
CA LEU A 28 -11.09 -20.51 -1.93
C LEU A 28 -12.19 -21.24 -1.12
N GLU A 29 -12.71 -20.63 -0.05
CA GLU A 29 -13.82 -21.14 0.75
C GLU A 29 -15.10 -21.34 -0.07
N HIS A 30 -15.31 -20.51 -1.10
CA HIS A 30 -16.43 -20.62 -2.02
C HIS A 30 -16.13 -21.50 -3.25
N GLY A 31 -15.00 -22.21 -3.26
CA GLY A 31 -14.60 -23.09 -4.36
C GLY A 31 -14.13 -22.34 -5.62
N LEU A 32 -13.86 -21.04 -5.52
CA LEU A 32 -13.32 -20.23 -6.59
C LEU A 32 -11.80 -20.23 -6.50
N VAL A 33 -11.15 -21.08 -7.29
CA VAL A 33 -9.70 -21.29 -7.28
C VAL A 33 -9.06 -20.53 -8.45
N PRO A 34 -8.33 -19.41 -8.22
CA PRO A 34 -7.61 -18.72 -9.29
C PRO A 34 -6.49 -19.59 -9.89
N ALA A 35 -6.55 -19.81 -11.19
CA ALA A 35 -5.52 -20.52 -11.94
C ALA A 35 -4.46 -19.56 -12.55
N VAL A 36 -4.75 -18.26 -12.51
CA VAL A 36 -3.89 -17.19 -13.02
C VAL A 36 -3.93 -16.04 -12.03
N VAL A 37 -2.77 -15.51 -11.67
CA VAL A 37 -2.70 -14.34 -10.78
C VAL A 37 -1.72 -13.30 -11.30
N SER A 38 -2.08 -12.05 -11.20
CA SER A 38 -1.17 -10.93 -11.47
C SER A 38 -1.23 -9.92 -10.33
N GLY A 39 -0.16 -9.16 -10.14
CA GLY A 39 -0.13 -8.18 -9.07
C GLY A 39 0.81 -7.01 -9.36
N SER A 40 0.52 -5.88 -8.73
CA SER A 40 1.38 -4.70 -8.67
C SER A 40 1.72 -4.37 -7.23
N SER A 41 3.01 -4.11 -6.92
CA SER A 41 3.48 -3.75 -5.57
C SER A 41 3.13 -4.83 -4.53
N VAL A 42 2.46 -4.48 -3.44
CA VAL A 42 1.97 -5.43 -2.44
C VAL A 42 1.06 -6.51 -3.07
N GLY A 43 0.30 -6.17 -4.11
CA GLY A 43 -0.49 -7.14 -4.86
C GLY A 43 0.39 -8.20 -5.53
N ALA A 44 1.58 -7.83 -6.01
CA ALA A 44 2.55 -8.79 -6.56
C ALA A 44 3.09 -9.72 -5.46
N LEU A 45 3.34 -9.21 -4.24
CA LEU A 45 3.78 -10.02 -3.11
C LEU A 45 2.72 -11.07 -2.72
N VAL A 46 1.46 -10.65 -2.58
CA VAL A 46 0.38 -11.58 -2.19
C VAL A 46 0.08 -12.57 -3.32
N ALA A 47 0.10 -12.13 -4.60
CA ALA A 47 -0.02 -13.00 -5.76
C ALA A 47 1.10 -14.05 -5.82
N ALA A 48 2.35 -13.63 -5.55
CA ALA A 48 3.51 -14.50 -5.48
C ALA A 48 3.36 -15.54 -4.36
N ALA A 49 2.93 -15.12 -3.16
CA ALA A 49 2.69 -16.04 -2.05
C ALA A 49 1.62 -17.08 -2.37
N TYR A 50 0.53 -16.66 -3.01
CA TYR A 50 -0.51 -17.58 -3.45
C TYR A 50 0.02 -18.55 -4.52
N ALA A 51 0.66 -18.03 -5.56
CA ALA A 51 1.17 -18.84 -6.67
C ALA A 51 2.27 -19.84 -6.24
N SER A 52 3.05 -19.50 -5.21
CA SER A 52 4.11 -20.35 -4.65
C SER A 52 3.59 -21.28 -3.53
N ASN A 53 2.27 -21.33 -3.27
CA ASN A 53 1.68 -22.09 -2.16
C ASN A 53 2.25 -21.71 -0.77
N LYS A 54 2.53 -20.42 -0.58
CA LYS A 54 3.11 -19.82 0.65
C LYS A 54 2.19 -18.79 1.30
N LEU A 55 0.91 -18.77 0.92
CA LEU A 55 -0.06 -17.80 1.46
C LEU A 55 -0.21 -17.94 2.98
N ASP A 56 -0.19 -19.19 3.52
CA ASP A 56 -0.28 -19.45 4.96
C ASP A 56 0.94 -18.90 5.72
N ALA A 57 2.13 -19.07 5.15
CA ALA A 57 3.36 -18.56 5.74
C ALA A 57 3.38 -17.03 5.76
N LEU A 58 3.00 -16.40 4.64
CA LEU A 58 2.89 -14.95 4.55
C LEU A 58 1.87 -14.41 5.56
N GLU A 59 0.66 -15.00 5.60
CA GLU A 59 -0.41 -14.58 6.50
C GLU A 59 0.03 -14.69 7.97
N SER A 60 0.59 -15.85 8.36
CA SER A 60 1.06 -16.07 9.71
C SER A 60 2.10 -15.03 10.13
N TRP A 61 3.05 -14.70 9.23
CA TRP A 61 4.07 -13.71 9.49
C TRP A 61 3.50 -12.29 9.59
N VAL A 62 2.68 -11.84 8.65
CA VAL A 62 2.17 -10.46 8.66
C VAL A 62 1.24 -10.20 9.84
N ARG A 63 0.51 -11.21 10.33
CA ARG A 63 -0.32 -11.10 11.54
C ARG A 63 0.49 -10.88 12.81
N THR A 64 1.79 -11.22 12.82
CA THR A 64 2.68 -10.98 13.97
C THR A 64 3.37 -9.62 13.95
N LEU A 65 3.29 -8.88 12.84
CA LEU A 65 3.99 -7.61 12.70
C LEU A 65 3.48 -6.57 13.70
N THR A 66 4.41 -6.04 14.50
CA THR A 66 4.17 -4.88 15.35
C THR A 66 4.63 -3.59 14.67
N GLN A 67 4.19 -2.45 15.18
CA GLN A 67 4.68 -1.15 14.69
C GLN A 67 6.20 -1.03 14.83
N GLY A 68 6.79 -1.60 15.90
CA GLY A 68 8.23 -1.63 16.10
C GLY A 68 8.96 -2.47 15.05
N ASP A 69 8.37 -3.58 14.61
CA ASP A 69 8.96 -4.43 13.58
C ASP A 69 8.94 -3.74 12.21
N VAL A 70 7.86 -3.03 11.88
CA VAL A 70 7.78 -2.22 10.66
C VAL A 70 8.93 -1.21 10.60
N TRP A 71 9.21 -0.51 11.70
CA TRP A 71 10.34 0.43 11.77
C TRP A 71 11.71 -0.23 11.67
N ARG A 72 11.89 -1.46 12.19
CA ARG A 72 13.14 -2.23 12.07
C ARG A 72 13.41 -2.73 10.66
N LEU A 73 12.35 -2.96 9.86
CA LEU A 73 12.46 -3.38 8.46
C LEU A 73 12.83 -2.20 7.54
N VAL A 74 12.75 -0.96 8.05
CA VAL A 74 13.16 0.24 7.32
C VAL A 74 14.69 0.35 7.33
N ASP A 75 15.31 0.09 6.19
CA ASP A 75 16.73 0.36 5.94
C ASP A 75 16.87 1.69 5.21
N THR A 76 17.27 2.74 5.93
CA THR A 76 17.36 4.09 5.39
C THR A 76 18.53 4.25 4.41
N THR A 77 18.27 4.91 3.29
CA THR A 77 19.29 5.32 2.32
C THR A 77 18.95 6.69 1.76
N PHE A 78 19.98 7.44 1.35
CA PHE A 78 19.79 8.75 0.71
C PHE A 78 19.94 8.71 -0.82
N ARG A 79 20.03 7.50 -1.41
CA ARG A 79 20.21 7.33 -2.86
C ARG A 79 18.94 6.80 -3.49
N GLY A 80 18.19 7.66 -4.20
CA GLY A 80 17.07 7.26 -5.02
C GLY A 80 15.77 6.88 -4.28
N GLY A 81 15.79 6.84 -2.95
CA GLY A 81 14.65 6.55 -2.08
C GLY A 81 15.04 6.66 -0.61
N VAL A 82 14.06 6.69 0.29
CA VAL A 82 14.30 6.75 1.74
C VAL A 82 14.70 5.38 2.28
N MET A 83 14.20 4.29 1.67
CA MET A 83 14.44 2.91 2.08
C MET A 83 15.03 2.09 0.93
N ASN A 84 16.03 1.27 1.23
CA ASN A 84 16.57 0.33 0.24
C ASN A 84 15.62 -0.86 0.01
N GLY A 85 14.88 -1.25 1.04
CA GLY A 85 13.96 -2.39 1.01
C GLY A 85 14.64 -3.76 1.06
N THR A 86 15.97 -3.82 1.19
CA THR A 86 16.71 -5.09 1.22
C THR A 86 16.33 -5.92 2.41
N ARG A 87 16.27 -5.32 3.62
CA ARG A 87 15.90 -6.06 4.85
C ARG A 87 14.49 -6.62 4.76
N LEU A 88 13.54 -5.82 4.28
CA LEU A 88 12.16 -6.27 4.10
C LEU A 88 12.11 -7.46 3.14
N MET A 89 12.75 -7.36 1.97
CA MET A 89 12.75 -8.45 0.99
C MET A 89 13.44 -9.69 1.50
N THR A 90 14.59 -9.58 2.19
CA THR A 90 15.27 -10.73 2.81
C THR A 90 14.39 -11.41 3.85
N THR A 91 13.72 -10.62 4.71
CA THR A 91 12.83 -11.19 5.73
C THR A 91 11.63 -11.90 5.09
N ILE A 92 11.06 -11.35 4.03
CA ILE A 92 9.97 -12.00 3.28
C ILE A 92 10.48 -13.28 2.60
N GLU A 93 11.67 -13.26 1.99
CA GLU A 93 12.27 -14.42 1.32
C GLU A 93 12.56 -15.55 2.31
N GLU A 94 12.92 -15.25 3.56
CA GLU A 94 13.09 -16.23 4.64
C GLU A 94 11.77 -16.93 5.01
N GLN A 95 10.62 -16.26 4.84
CA GLN A 95 9.29 -16.83 5.09
C GLN A 95 8.73 -17.57 3.87
N MET A 96 9.18 -17.19 2.69
CA MET A 96 8.70 -17.69 1.41
C MET A 96 9.86 -18.33 0.65
N GLU A 97 9.63 -19.44 -0.02
CA GLU A 97 10.61 -19.95 -0.99
C GLU A 97 10.71 -18.97 -2.18
N ASN A 98 11.86 -19.00 -2.88
CA ASN A 98 12.11 -18.17 -4.05
C ASN A 98 12.27 -19.03 -5.32
N PRO A 99 11.22 -19.77 -5.75
CA PRO A 99 11.28 -20.60 -6.95
C PRO A 99 11.36 -19.75 -8.21
N PRO A 100 11.76 -20.33 -9.35
CA PRO A 100 11.56 -19.70 -10.67
C PRO A 100 10.07 -19.56 -10.96
N ILE A 101 9.67 -18.41 -11.53
CA ILE A 101 8.26 -18.11 -11.86
C ILE A 101 7.70 -19.15 -12.84
N GLN A 102 8.50 -19.55 -13.83
CA GLN A 102 8.10 -20.52 -14.86
C GLN A 102 7.85 -21.95 -14.34
N ASP A 103 8.28 -22.23 -13.10
CA ASP A 103 8.09 -23.54 -12.46
C ASP A 103 6.85 -23.57 -11.55
N LEU A 104 6.12 -22.45 -11.43
CA LEU A 104 4.90 -22.36 -10.63
C LEU A 104 3.73 -23.06 -11.33
N GLU A 105 2.91 -23.79 -10.56
CA GLU A 105 1.68 -24.42 -11.07
C GLU A 105 0.61 -23.38 -11.43
N ILE A 106 0.54 -22.30 -10.68
CA ILE A 106 -0.37 -21.17 -10.91
C ILE A 106 0.39 -20.13 -11.75
N ALA A 107 -0.17 -19.75 -12.89
CA ALA A 107 0.43 -18.73 -13.74
C ALA A 107 0.50 -17.39 -13.01
N PHE A 108 1.68 -16.79 -12.92
CA PHE A 108 1.96 -15.59 -12.17
C PHE A 108 2.65 -14.52 -13.01
N ALA A 109 2.25 -13.27 -12.81
CA ALA A 109 2.95 -12.11 -13.31
C ALA A 109 3.02 -11.00 -12.26
N ALA A 110 4.21 -10.46 -12.01
CA ALA A 110 4.37 -9.18 -11.33
C ALA A 110 4.50 -8.06 -12.37
N VAL A 111 3.86 -6.91 -12.11
CA VAL A 111 3.99 -5.74 -12.96
C VAL A 111 4.99 -4.78 -12.35
N ALA A 112 5.91 -4.29 -13.17
CA ALA A 112 6.85 -3.22 -12.83
C ALA A 112 6.81 -2.12 -13.90
N THR A 113 7.42 -0.99 -13.61
CA THR A 113 7.56 0.14 -14.53
C THR A 113 9.03 0.37 -14.83
N ASP A 114 9.40 0.45 -16.10
CA ASP A 114 10.74 0.92 -16.49
C ASP A 114 10.88 2.41 -16.12
N LEU A 115 11.89 2.73 -15.31
CA LEU A 115 12.09 4.08 -14.77
C LEU A 115 12.31 5.14 -15.85
N TYR A 116 12.97 4.78 -16.94
CA TYR A 116 13.38 5.74 -17.97
C TYR A 116 12.40 5.82 -19.15
N THR A 117 11.76 4.72 -19.50
CA THR A 117 10.85 4.68 -20.64
C THR A 117 9.38 4.83 -20.23
N GLY A 118 9.04 4.51 -18.96
CA GLY A 118 7.66 4.43 -18.49
C GLY A 118 6.91 3.22 -19.01
N GLU A 119 7.60 2.27 -19.67
CA GLU A 119 6.99 1.05 -20.17
C GLU A 119 6.51 0.15 -19.03
N GLU A 120 5.36 -0.48 -19.26
CA GLU A 120 4.84 -1.55 -18.40
C GLU A 120 5.58 -2.84 -18.66
N ILE A 121 6.23 -3.40 -17.64
CA ILE A 121 7.01 -4.63 -17.72
C ILE A 121 6.28 -5.74 -16.96
N TRP A 122 5.99 -6.84 -17.64
CA TRP A 122 5.41 -8.05 -17.06
C TRP A 122 6.50 -9.06 -16.74
N LEU A 123 6.73 -9.29 -15.47
CA LEU A 123 7.74 -10.20 -14.96
C LEU A 123 7.11 -11.59 -14.78
N GLN A 124 7.30 -12.44 -15.77
CA GLN A 124 6.73 -13.80 -15.85
C GLN A 124 7.82 -14.90 -15.87
N GLN A 125 9.08 -14.50 -15.72
CA GLN A 125 10.25 -15.38 -15.70
C GLN A 125 11.27 -14.88 -14.68
N GLY A 126 12.19 -15.74 -14.28
CA GLY A 126 13.19 -15.44 -13.26
C GLY A 126 12.69 -15.81 -11.86
N ARG A 127 13.31 -15.26 -10.82
CA ARG A 127 12.97 -15.57 -9.45
C ARG A 127 11.76 -14.76 -8.97
N VAL A 128 10.85 -15.41 -8.26
CA VAL A 128 9.61 -14.81 -7.73
C VAL A 128 9.90 -13.56 -6.91
N MET A 129 10.86 -13.63 -5.97
CA MET A 129 11.15 -12.50 -5.07
C MET A 129 11.86 -11.34 -5.77
N GLU A 130 12.63 -11.61 -6.83
CA GLU A 130 13.20 -10.54 -7.66
C GLU A 130 12.10 -9.78 -8.41
N ALA A 131 11.11 -10.50 -8.95
CA ALA A 131 9.96 -9.89 -9.60
C ALA A 131 9.10 -9.06 -8.61
N VAL A 132 8.87 -9.57 -7.40
CA VAL A 132 8.18 -8.85 -6.32
C VAL A 132 8.97 -7.59 -5.93
N ARG A 133 10.30 -7.69 -5.78
CA ARG A 133 11.15 -6.53 -5.46
C ARG A 133 11.10 -5.48 -6.56
N ALA A 134 11.17 -5.89 -7.82
CA ALA A 134 11.09 -4.98 -8.96
C ALA A 134 9.72 -4.27 -9.04
N SER A 135 8.65 -4.97 -8.68
CA SER A 135 7.28 -4.44 -8.64
C SER A 135 7.00 -3.50 -7.46
N SER A 136 7.86 -3.48 -6.43
CA SER A 136 7.59 -2.80 -5.14
C SER A 136 8.40 -1.52 -4.93
N GLY A 137 9.06 -0.99 -5.96
CA GLY A 137 9.90 0.20 -5.91
C GLY A 137 9.10 1.51 -5.88
N LEU A 138 8.26 1.76 -4.87
CA LEU A 138 7.41 2.95 -4.78
C LEU A 138 8.28 4.24 -4.77
N PRO A 139 8.10 5.15 -5.75
CA PRO A 139 8.89 6.37 -5.86
C PRO A 139 8.85 7.23 -4.58
N GLY A 140 10.03 7.68 -4.12
CA GLY A 140 10.17 8.46 -2.89
C GLY A 140 10.20 7.62 -1.61
N LEU A 141 9.82 6.35 -1.66
CA LEU A 141 9.85 5.45 -0.50
C LEU A 141 10.95 4.38 -0.66
N PHE A 142 10.91 3.60 -1.74
CA PHE A 142 11.90 2.56 -2.04
C PHE A 142 12.82 2.94 -3.19
N THR A 143 14.06 2.44 -3.14
CA THR A 143 14.99 2.61 -4.27
C THR A 143 14.54 1.81 -5.48
N PRO A 144 14.78 2.30 -6.71
CA PRO A 144 14.64 1.49 -7.91
C PRO A 144 15.46 0.20 -7.83
N TYR A 145 15.00 -0.83 -8.51
CA TYR A 145 15.67 -2.14 -8.55
C TYR A 145 16.24 -2.40 -9.95
N TRP A 146 17.56 -2.74 -10.01
CA TRP A 146 18.21 -3.11 -11.25
C TRP A 146 17.91 -4.56 -11.59
N TYR A 147 17.20 -4.81 -12.67
CA TYR A 147 16.81 -6.15 -13.09
C TYR A 147 16.75 -6.25 -14.61
N GLN A 148 17.39 -7.26 -15.19
CA GLN A 148 17.43 -7.53 -16.65
C GLN A 148 17.81 -6.27 -17.47
N ASP A 149 18.93 -5.63 -17.10
CA ASP A 149 19.49 -4.42 -17.73
C ASP A 149 18.56 -3.19 -17.73
N ARG A 150 17.60 -3.12 -16.78
CA ARG A 150 16.68 -2.00 -16.59
C ARG A 150 16.60 -1.57 -15.15
N TRP A 151 16.39 -0.29 -14.92
CA TRP A 151 15.96 0.21 -13.61
C TRP A 151 14.44 0.14 -13.53
N LEU A 152 13.92 -0.68 -12.62
CA LEU A 152 12.51 -0.89 -12.43
C LEU A 152 12.02 -0.23 -11.14
N ILE A 153 10.81 0.34 -11.21
CA ILE A 153 10.07 0.92 -10.09
C ILE A 153 8.68 0.28 -10.00
N ASP A 154 7.90 0.69 -9.00
CA ASP A 154 6.58 0.14 -8.67
C ASP A 154 5.66 0.04 -9.88
N GLY A 155 5.04 -1.11 -10.05
CA GLY A 155 4.08 -1.37 -11.14
C GLY A 155 2.82 -0.52 -11.05
N GLY A 156 2.46 -0.05 -9.85
CA GLY A 156 1.33 0.85 -9.65
C GLY A 156 1.51 2.23 -10.29
N VAL A 157 2.71 2.56 -10.78
CA VAL A 157 2.95 3.80 -11.54
C VAL A 157 2.33 3.71 -12.94
N VAL A 158 2.24 2.51 -13.55
CA VAL A 158 1.76 2.31 -14.92
C VAL A 158 0.49 1.46 -14.99
N ASN A 159 0.36 0.45 -14.14
CA ASN A 159 -0.81 -0.45 -14.08
C ASN A 159 -1.10 -0.86 -12.63
N PRO A 160 -1.82 -0.01 -11.88
CA PRO A 160 -2.09 -0.28 -10.46
C PRO A 160 -2.94 -1.52 -10.20
N VAL A 161 -3.82 -1.92 -11.15
CA VAL A 161 -4.69 -3.10 -11.06
C VAL A 161 -4.53 -3.90 -12.36
N PRO A 162 -3.62 -4.89 -12.38
CA PRO A 162 -3.11 -5.48 -13.61
C PRO A 162 -4.04 -6.58 -14.18
N VAL A 163 -5.14 -6.19 -14.82
CA VAL A 163 -6.09 -7.09 -15.50
C VAL A 163 -5.48 -7.71 -16.74
N SER A 164 -4.80 -6.90 -17.57
CA SER A 164 -4.22 -7.31 -18.84
C SER A 164 -3.26 -8.51 -18.76
N PRO A 165 -2.35 -8.62 -17.77
CA PRO A 165 -1.51 -9.82 -17.62
C PRO A 165 -2.32 -11.08 -17.35
N CYS A 166 -3.40 -11.01 -16.54
CA CYS A 166 -4.27 -12.16 -16.31
C CYS A 166 -4.89 -12.67 -17.64
N ARG A 167 -5.41 -11.74 -18.45
CA ARG A 167 -5.96 -12.07 -19.77
C ARG A 167 -4.91 -12.71 -20.70
N ALA A 168 -3.73 -12.09 -20.77
CA ALA A 168 -2.62 -12.58 -21.59
C ALA A 168 -2.13 -13.97 -21.17
N MET A 169 -2.20 -14.31 -19.88
CA MET A 169 -1.89 -15.65 -19.35
C MET A 169 -3.04 -16.67 -19.52
N GLY A 170 -4.12 -16.28 -20.18
CA GLY A 170 -5.22 -17.17 -20.55
C GLY A 170 -6.31 -17.30 -19.48
N ALA A 171 -6.57 -16.27 -18.69
CA ALA A 171 -7.76 -16.20 -17.85
C ALA A 171 -9.01 -15.91 -18.69
N ASP A 172 -10.04 -16.75 -18.54
CA ASP A 172 -11.34 -16.57 -19.18
C ASP A 172 -12.21 -15.55 -18.42
N ILE A 173 -12.11 -15.56 -17.08
CA ILE A 173 -12.81 -14.67 -16.15
C ILE A 173 -11.77 -14.01 -15.28
N VAL A 174 -11.82 -12.67 -15.12
CA VAL A 174 -10.89 -11.93 -14.24
C VAL A 174 -11.64 -11.18 -13.16
N ILE A 175 -11.30 -11.50 -11.91
CA ILE A 175 -11.67 -10.70 -10.74
C ILE A 175 -10.52 -9.73 -10.44
N ALA A 176 -10.83 -8.45 -10.39
CA ALA A 176 -9.85 -7.42 -10.04
C ALA A 176 -10.10 -6.88 -8.62
N VAL A 177 -9.04 -6.70 -7.84
CA VAL A 177 -9.11 -6.09 -6.50
C VAL A 177 -8.48 -4.71 -6.58
N ASP A 178 -9.33 -3.69 -6.47
CA ASP A 178 -8.96 -2.28 -6.56
C ASP A 178 -8.92 -1.64 -5.17
N LEU A 179 -7.73 -1.30 -4.69
CA LEU A 179 -7.49 -0.66 -3.39
C LEU A 179 -7.33 0.86 -3.49
N SER A 180 -7.60 1.44 -4.66
CA SER A 180 -7.51 2.88 -4.83
C SER A 180 -8.55 3.61 -3.97
N ARG A 181 -8.17 4.77 -3.42
CA ARG A 181 -9.09 5.62 -2.66
C ARG A 181 -9.74 6.62 -3.61
N PRO A 182 -11.08 6.69 -3.70
CA PRO A 182 -11.71 7.82 -4.34
C PRO A 182 -11.30 9.12 -3.62
N ALA A 183 -10.71 10.05 -4.35
CA ALA A 183 -10.21 11.33 -3.82
C ALA A 183 -11.29 12.09 -3.00
N THR A 184 -12.57 11.92 -3.34
CA THR A 184 -13.70 12.51 -2.62
C THR A 184 -13.89 11.96 -1.21
N ARG A 185 -13.65 10.67 -0.97
CA ARG A 185 -13.78 10.07 0.38
C ARG A 185 -12.60 10.42 1.28
N ALA A 186 -11.37 10.44 0.74
CA ALA A 186 -10.19 10.86 1.48
C ALA A 186 -10.31 12.32 1.96
N ALA A 187 -10.70 13.24 1.06
CA ALA A 187 -10.90 14.64 1.39
C ALA A 187 -12.05 14.90 2.39
N GLN A 188 -13.13 14.11 2.35
CA GLN A 188 -14.22 14.22 3.30
C GLN A 188 -13.83 13.76 4.71
N ARG A 189 -13.03 12.68 4.83
CA ARG A 189 -12.57 12.17 6.13
C ARG A 189 -11.49 13.05 6.76
N GLU A 190 -10.54 13.57 6.00
CA GLU A 190 -9.59 14.56 6.50
C GLU A 190 -10.29 15.80 7.07
N ARG A 191 -11.35 16.27 6.40
CA ARG A 191 -12.20 17.38 6.93
C ARG A 191 -12.93 16.98 8.22
N GLN A 192 -13.40 15.75 8.34
CA GLN A 192 -14.05 15.24 9.56
C GLN A 192 -13.04 15.07 10.70
N HIS A 193 -11.88 14.48 10.46
CA HIS A 193 -10.84 14.35 11.49
C HIS A 193 -10.26 15.69 11.96
N SER A 194 -10.11 16.65 11.06
CA SER A 194 -9.68 18.00 11.43
C SER A 194 -10.76 18.74 12.23
N SER A 195 -12.04 18.51 11.97
CA SER A 195 -13.14 19.10 12.75
C SER A 195 -13.30 18.45 14.13
N THR A 196 -13.08 17.15 14.25
CA THR A 196 -13.14 16.43 15.53
C THR A 196 -11.98 16.83 16.44
N ARG A 197 -10.75 16.93 15.90
CA ARG A 197 -9.59 17.42 16.65
C ARG A 197 -9.75 18.88 17.11
N ALA A 198 -10.39 19.72 16.31
CA ALA A 198 -10.69 21.11 16.69
C ALA A 198 -11.75 21.18 17.79
N ALA A 199 -12.73 20.24 17.77
CA ALA A 199 -13.77 20.16 18.81
C ALA A 199 -13.22 19.63 20.15
N ASP A 200 -12.35 18.63 20.12
CA ASP A 200 -11.70 18.08 21.32
C ASP A 200 -10.76 19.10 21.97
N ALA A 201 -9.99 19.86 21.16
CA ALA A 201 -9.14 20.93 21.66
C ALA A 201 -9.95 22.06 22.36
N SER A 202 -11.16 22.38 21.86
CA SER A 202 -12.03 23.39 22.49
C SER A 202 -12.68 22.89 23.77
N HIS A 203 -12.82 21.58 23.99
CA HIS A 203 -13.36 20.99 25.22
C HIS A 203 -12.32 20.88 26.35
N GLU A 204 -11.03 20.71 26.02
CA GLU A 204 -9.96 20.73 27.03
C GLU A 204 -9.67 22.13 27.54
N ASP A 205 -9.73 23.17 26.69
CA ASP A 205 -9.53 24.56 27.12
C ASP A 205 -10.65 25.08 28.05
N SER A 206 -11.88 24.55 27.95
CA SER A 206 -12.97 24.95 28.86
C SER A 206 -12.85 24.34 30.27
N LYS A 207 -12.06 23.28 30.45
CA LYS A 207 -11.78 22.67 31.77
C LYS A 207 -10.57 23.26 32.48
N ALA A 208 -9.66 23.93 31.76
CA ALA A 208 -8.46 24.54 32.33
C ALA A 208 -8.67 25.98 32.86
N ALA A 209 -9.81 26.62 32.54
CA ALA A 209 -10.11 28.02 32.93
C ALA A 209 -10.69 28.21 34.34
N GLY A 210 -10.81 27.14 35.13
CA GLY A 210 -11.38 27.21 36.49
C GLY A 210 -10.40 26.88 37.59
N ASN A 211 -9.39 27.68 37.82
CA ASN A 211 -8.70 27.89 39.12
C ASN A 211 -7.31 28.51 38.94
N ILE A 212 -7.22 29.84 38.92
CA ILE A 212 -6.01 30.54 39.39
C ILE A 212 -6.44 31.92 39.88
N GLU A 213 -6.63 32.06 41.19
CA GLU A 213 -6.61 33.34 41.88
C GLU A 213 -5.20 33.59 42.43
N HIS A 214 -4.71 34.81 42.15
CA HIS A 214 -3.62 35.55 42.81
C HIS A 214 -2.17 35.06 42.72
N GLY A 215 -1.39 35.76 41.94
CA GLY A 215 0.06 35.81 42.10
C GLY A 215 0.86 36.28 40.87
N ASN A 216 1.36 37.52 40.91
CA ASN A 216 2.47 38.11 40.20
C ASN A 216 2.30 38.52 38.72
N ALA A 217 2.17 39.84 38.51
CA ALA A 217 2.09 40.55 37.23
C ALA A 217 3.30 40.36 36.29
N ILE A 218 4.42 39.80 36.73
CA ILE A 218 5.61 39.52 35.92
C ILE A 218 5.46 38.15 35.23
N LEU A 219 4.91 37.16 35.92
CA LEU A 219 4.63 35.83 35.36
C LEU A 219 3.51 35.86 34.30
N SER A 220 2.50 36.73 34.44
CA SER A 220 1.44 36.90 33.44
C SER A 220 1.92 37.52 32.12
N ARG A 221 2.96 38.36 32.13
CA ARG A 221 3.59 38.89 30.90
C ARG A 221 4.41 37.83 30.13
N TRP A 222 5.02 36.89 30.84
CA TRP A 222 5.77 35.79 30.24
C TRP A 222 4.84 34.67 29.79
N SER A 223 3.74 34.39 30.51
CA SER A 223 2.72 33.42 30.05
C SER A 223 2.02 33.91 28.77
N GLY A 224 1.64 35.19 28.69
CA GLY A 224 1.05 35.75 27.48
C GLY A 224 1.99 35.74 26.24
N MET A 225 3.30 35.83 26.47
CA MET A 225 4.30 35.73 25.37
C MET A 225 4.55 34.28 24.98
N LEU A 226 4.49 33.34 25.93
CA LEU A 226 4.55 31.90 25.70
C LEU A 226 3.24 31.39 25.07
N ASP A 227 2.09 31.89 25.52
CA ASP A 227 0.77 31.56 24.96
C ASP A 227 0.66 32.06 23.51
N GLY A 228 1.16 33.27 23.20
CA GLY A 228 1.25 33.77 21.82
C GLY A 228 2.20 32.97 20.92
N LEU A 229 3.30 32.43 21.48
CA LEU A 229 4.18 31.51 20.79
C LEU A 229 3.54 30.14 20.60
N VAL A 230 2.91 29.58 21.63
CA VAL A 230 2.19 28.30 21.55
C VAL A 230 0.98 28.42 20.61
N GLU A 231 0.24 29.57 20.65
CA GLU A 231 -0.86 29.84 19.70
C GLU A 231 -0.37 29.97 18.26
N SER A 232 0.79 30.59 18.03
CA SER A 232 1.40 30.65 16.70
C SER A 232 1.90 29.30 16.18
N PHE A 233 2.22 28.35 17.07
CA PHE A 233 2.51 26.96 16.72
C PHE A 233 1.23 26.10 16.60
N ARG A 234 0.15 26.46 17.32
CA ARG A 234 -1.15 25.76 17.27
C ARG A 234 -1.98 26.09 16.02
N THR A 235 -1.88 27.30 15.50
CA THR A 235 -2.60 27.74 14.29
C THR A 235 -1.88 27.45 12.98
N ARG A 236 -0.63 27.00 13.00
CA ARG A 236 -0.01 26.43 11.81
C ARG A 236 -0.64 25.07 11.56
N ARG A 237 -1.56 24.99 10.58
CA ARG A 237 -1.78 23.75 9.84
C ARG A 237 -0.38 23.21 9.56
N SER A 238 -0.02 22.07 10.15
CA SER A 238 1.27 21.46 9.88
C SER A 238 1.34 21.24 8.39
N GLU A 239 2.25 21.94 7.72
CA GLU A 239 2.46 21.73 6.29
C GLU A 239 2.76 20.25 6.07
N PRO A 240 2.12 19.59 5.10
CA PRO A 240 2.34 18.17 4.87
C PRO A 240 3.81 17.92 4.53
N GLY A 241 4.41 16.91 5.15
CA GLY A 241 5.79 16.55 4.90
C GLY A 241 6.01 16.05 3.46
N LEU A 242 7.26 16.11 2.98
CA LEU A 242 7.61 15.68 1.62
C LEU A 242 7.10 14.27 1.29
N ILE A 243 7.27 13.32 2.21
CA ILE A 243 6.84 11.92 2.03
C ILE A 243 5.31 11.85 1.91
N GLU A 244 4.58 12.63 2.71
CA GLU A 244 3.13 12.70 2.67
C GLU A 244 2.63 13.28 1.34
N VAL A 245 3.24 14.37 0.87
CA VAL A 245 2.92 14.99 -0.43
C VAL A 245 3.19 14.02 -1.57
N MET A 246 4.35 13.36 -1.58
CA MET A 246 4.71 12.38 -2.62
C MET A 246 3.76 11.18 -2.61
N SER A 247 3.47 10.60 -1.45
CA SER A 247 2.56 9.46 -1.32
C SER A 247 1.14 9.82 -1.77
N SER A 248 0.66 11.01 -1.41
CA SER A 248 -0.64 11.51 -1.84
C SER A 248 -0.69 11.74 -3.35
N ALA A 249 0.36 12.35 -3.92
CA ALA A 249 0.45 12.57 -5.37
C ALA A 249 0.46 11.24 -6.15
N VAL A 250 1.25 10.26 -5.72
CA VAL A 250 1.26 8.92 -6.31
C VAL A 250 -0.12 8.27 -6.20
N GLY A 251 -0.77 8.35 -5.04
CA GLY A 251 -2.11 7.80 -4.84
C GLY A 251 -3.16 8.42 -5.77
N ILE A 252 -3.12 9.74 -5.98
CA ILE A 252 -4.00 10.45 -6.93
C ILE A 252 -3.74 9.99 -8.37
N MET A 253 -2.48 9.86 -8.75
CA MET A 253 -2.12 9.37 -10.10
C MET A 253 -2.57 7.92 -10.30
N GLN A 254 -2.32 7.04 -9.33
CA GLN A 254 -2.77 5.65 -9.39
C GLN A 254 -4.29 5.52 -9.52
N ASP A 255 -5.08 6.29 -8.77
CA ASP A 255 -6.56 6.31 -8.90
C ASP A 255 -6.99 6.70 -10.32
N ARG A 256 -6.34 7.70 -10.92
CA ARG A 256 -6.63 8.11 -12.30
C ARG A 256 -6.26 7.06 -13.33
N ILE A 257 -5.09 6.45 -13.18
CA ILE A 257 -4.61 5.38 -14.06
C ILE A 257 -5.53 4.16 -13.95
N THR A 258 -5.89 3.74 -12.72
CA THR A 258 -6.79 2.63 -12.47
C THR A 258 -8.11 2.81 -13.19
N ARG A 259 -8.76 3.98 -13.05
CA ARG A 259 -10.03 4.26 -13.73
C ARG A 259 -9.92 4.16 -15.25
N ASN A 260 -8.86 4.70 -15.83
CA ASN A 260 -8.64 4.65 -17.28
C ASN A 260 -8.38 3.20 -17.73
N ARG A 261 -7.53 2.46 -17.01
CA ARG A 261 -7.20 1.07 -17.33
C ARG A 261 -8.43 0.16 -17.23
N LEU A 262 -9.19 0.23 -16.15
CA LEU A 262 -10.41 -0.58 -15.98
C LEU A 262 -11.53 -0.21 -16.97
N ALA A 263 -11.49 0.96 -17.57
CA ALA A 263 -12.42 1.35 -18.63
C ALA A 263 -11.99 0.78 -20.00
N THR A 264 -10.68 0.64 -20.26
CA THR A 264 -10.16 0.14 -21.54
C THR A 264 -9.95 -1.38 -21.55
N ASP A 265 -9.67 -1.97 -20.39
CA ASP A 265 -9.47 -3.40 -20.17
C ASP A 265 -10.31 -3.84 -18.95
N PRO A 266 -11.64 -3.96 -19.12
CA PRO A 266 -12.51 -4.23 -18.00
C PRO A 266 -12.37 -5.67 -17.49
N PRO A 267 -12.25 -5.87 -16.17
CA PRO A 267 -12.42 -7.20 -15.58
C PRO A 267 -13.89 -7.60 -15.56
N ASP A 268 -14.17 -8.87 -15.30
CA ASP A 268 -15.55 -9.36 -15.16
C ASP A 268 -16.18 -8.92 -13.83
N LEU A 269 -15.35 -8.78 -12.79
CA LEU A 269 -15.75 -8.31 -11.47
C LEU A 269 -14.68 -7.42 -10.86
N VAL A 270 -15.09 -6.33 -10.22
CA VAL A 270 -14.20 -5.47 -9.42
C VAL A 270 -14.61 -5.51 -7.96
N LEU A 271 -13.70 -5.93 -7.09
CA LEU A 271 -13.83 -5.86 -5.64
C LEU A 271 -13.16 -4.58 -5.12
N ARG A 272 -13.88 -3.80 -4.32
CA ARG A 272 -13.39 -2.56 -3.70
C ARG A 272 -13.66 -2.60 -2.20
N PRO A 273 -12.77 -3.22 -1.42
CA PRO A 273 -12.92 -3.25 0.04
C PRO A 273 -12.86 -1.83 0.63
N ASP A 274 -13.63 -1.57 1.70
CA ASP A 274 -13.59 -0.29 2.39
C ASP A 274 -12.45 -0.25 3.41
N LEU A 275 -11.30 0.25 2.98
CA LEU A 275 -10.08 0.38 3.78
C LEU A 275 -9.77 1.87 4.07
N ALA A 276 -10.81 2.67 4.23
CA ALA A 276 -10.66 4.12 4.36
C ALA A 276 -9.85 4.55 5.60
N ASP A 277 -9.82 3.73 6.66
CA ASP A 277 -9.09 4.00 7.90
C ASP A 277 -7.63 3.50 7.89
N PHE A 278 -7.22 2.81 6.82
CA PHE A 278 -5.84 2.32 6.68
C PHE A 278 -4.94 3.35 6.00
N GLN A 279 -3.81 3.64 6.62
CA GLN A 279 -2.75 4.45 6.03
C GLN A 279 -1.74 3.57 5.27
N LEU A 280 -0.87 4.19 4.47
CA LEU A 280 0.11 3.48 3.65
C LEU A 280 1.11 2.64 4.45
N MET A 281 1.42 3.04 5.69
CA MET A 281 2.41 2.39 6.55
C MET A 281 1.81 1.54 7.68
N ASP A 282 0.50 1.28 7.67
CA ASP A 282 -0.19 0.49 8.70
C ASP A 282 0.02 -1.04 8.55
N PHE A 283 1.22 -1.45 8.17
CA PHE A 283 1.57 -2.86 7.97
C PHE A 283 1.33 -3.73 9.21
N HIS A 284 1.37 -3.15 10.41
CA HIS A 284 1.09 -3.81 11.68
C HIS A 284 -0.39 -4.11 11.93
N ARG A 285 -1.29 -3.58 11.10
CA ARG A 285 -2.75 -3.85 11.18
C ARG A 285 -3.19 -4.97 10.22
N ALA A 286 -2.28 -5.90 9.93
CA ALA A 286 -2.53 -6.95 8.94
C ALA A 286 -3.73 -7.82 9.33
N ALA A 287 -3.87 -8.22 10.59
CA ALA A 287 -5.01 -9.03 11.06
C ALA A 287 -6.35 -8.36 10.74
N GLU A 288 -6.47 -7.07 11.04
CA GLU A 288 -7.68 -6.29 10.79
C GLU A 288 -8.01 -6.11 9.30
N ALA A 289 -6.97 -6.06 8.45
CA ALA A 289 -7.17 -5.95 6.99
C ALA A 289 -7.54 -7.29 6.35
N ILE A 290 -7.10 -8.42 6.91
CA ILE A 290 -7.36 -9.76 6.39
C ILE A 290 -8.77 -10.24 6.75
N ASP A 291 -9.21 -9.97 7.98
CA ASP A 291 -10.50 -10.37 8.53
C ASP A 291 -11.65 -9.52 7.98
#